data_77ccd20e4dca825102660fe88d60eb49
#
_entry.id   77ccd20e4dca825102660fe88d60eb49
#
_cell.length_a   1.000
_cell.length_b   1.000
_cell.length_c   1.000
_cell.angle_alpha   90.00
_cell.angle_beta   90.00
_cell.angle_gamma   90.00
#
_symmetry.space_group_name_H-M   'P 1'
#
loop_
_entity.id
_entity.type
_entity.pdbx_description
1 polymer ?
#
loop_
_entity_poly.entity_id
_entity_poly.type
_entity_poly.pdbx_seq_one_letter_code
_entity_poly.pdbx_strand_id
1 'polypeptide(L)'
;MTVEVRTVEAGELNRYADGIRDVYARAFSAPPWNEDPAGADSYAERLARDVLRPGFTAAVATAGGTAGGTVTGFATAWITPEVFPADRSYGQVAEALGPRRTRAWLCGALEVNELAVAPEAHGTGLGAALLHAVTGPVPDGRCWLLTSVRAEAALRLYERTGWRRVDAPVPGAAALVVLLGPRHPRRAEAGCRR
;
A
#
# COMPACT_ATOMS: atom_id res chain seq x y z
N MET A 1 9.42 23.32 6.90
CA MET A 1 10.31 22.36 6.21
C MET A 1 9.58 21.88 4.97
N THR A 2 10.21 21.98 3.80
CA THR A 2 9.63 21.47 2.55
C THR A 2 9.79 19.95 2.53
N VAL A 3 8.68 19.22 2.32
CA VAL A 3 8.69 17.77 2.11
C VAL A 3 8.54 17.54 0.62
N GLU A 4 9.40 16.71 0.05
CA GLU A 4 9.37 16.33 -1.36
C GLU A 4 8.97 14.86 -1.48
N VAL A 5 8.03 14.55 -2.37
CA VAL A 5 7.64 13.19 -2.73
C VAL A 5 8.15 12.89 -4.12
N ARG A 6 8.89 11.81 -4.27
CA ARG A 6 9.40 11.35 -5.57
C ARG A 6 9.20 9.86 -5.77
N THR A 7 8.93 9.46 -6.99
CA THR A 7 9.00 8.07 -7.41
C THR A 7 10.47 7.65 -7.48
N VAL A 8 10.77 6.45 -7.02
CA VAL A 8 12.14 5.92 -6.88
C VAL A 8 12.23 4.60 -7.64
N GLU A 9 13.23 4.50 -8.49
CA GLU A 9 13.55 3.25 -9.20
C GLU A 9 14.07 2.19 -8.23
N ALA A 10 13.82 0.91 -8.54
CA ALA A 10 14.23 -0.22 -7.70
C ALA A 10 15.71 -0.16 -7.30
N GLY A 11 16.61 0.18 -8.26
CA GLY A 11 18.05 0.28 -8.01
C GLY A 11 18.47 1.44 -7.10
N GLU A 12 17.64 2.48 -6.97
CA GLU A 12 17.90 3.63 -6.10
C GLU A 12 17.34 3.45 -4.68
N LEU A 13 16.43 2.48 -4.48
CA LEU A 13 15.69 2.33 -3.23
C LEU A 13 16.62 2.03 -2.04
N ASN A 14 17.75 1.36 -2.26
CA ASN A 14 18.74 1.07 -1.24
C ASN A 14 19.28 2.33 -0.53
N ARG A 15 19.28 3.49 -1.20
CA ARG A 15 19.70 4.77 -0.59
C ARG A 15 18.77 5.22 0.54
N TYR A 16 17.55 4.72 0.53
CA TYR A 16 16.50 5.06 1.49
C TYR A 16 16.21 3.93 2.47
N ALA A 17 16.92 2.79 2.38
CA ALA A 17 16.60 1.57 3.11
C ALA A 17 16.50 1.79 4.62
N ASP A 18 17.48 2.47 5.23
CA ASP A 18 17.48 2.75 6.67
C ASP A 18 16.32 3.68 7.07
N GLY A 19 16.07 4.72 6.27
CA GLY A 19 14.97 5.64 6.52
C GLY A 19 13.58 4.98 6.35
N ILE A 20 13.43 4.11 5.35
CA ILE A 20 12.21 3.32 5.14
C ILE A 20 11.99 2.38 6.32
N ARG A 21 13.03 1.67 6.76
CA ARG A 21 12.99 0.79 7.93
C ARG A 21 12.56 1.54 9.20
N ASP A 22 13.13 2.72 9.44
CA ASP A 22 12.79 3.56 10.59
C ASP A 22 11.33 4.05 10.54
N VAL A 23 10.87 4.52 9.38
CA VAL A 23 9.46 4.92 9.19
C VAL A 23 8.53 3.72 9.38
N TYR A 24 8.89 2.53 8.85
CA TYR A 24 8.10 1.31 9.04
C TYR A 24 7.95 0.97 10.52
N ALA A 25 9.07 0.90 11.26
CA ALA A 25 9.06 0.61 12.68
C ALA A 25 8.13 1.54 13.46
N ARG A 26 8.23 2.85 13.23
CA ARG A 26 7.43 3.86 13.93
C ARG A 26 5.95 3.88 13.52
N ALA A 27 5.64 3.60 12.26
CA ALA A 27 4.26 3.60 11.77
C ALA A 27 3.49 2.35 12.20
N PHE A 28 4.13 1.17 12.18
CA PHE A 28 3.45 -0.10 12.42
C PHE A 28 3.55 -0.60 13.88
N SER A 29 4.43 -0.05 14.71
CA SER A 29 4.42 -0.32 16.16
C SER A 29 3.25 0.32 16.91
N ALA A 30 2.59 1.31 16.29
CA ALA A 30 1.40 1.96 16.86
C ALA A 30 0.10 1.20 16.49
N PRO A 31 -1.00 1.40 17.28
CA PRO A 31 -2.31 0.89 16.90
C PRO A 31 -2.73 1.35 15.49
N PRO A 32 -3.46 0.53 14.75
CA PRO A 32 -4.04 -0.77 15.10
C PRO A 32 -3.11 -1.96 14.87
N TRP A 33 -1.90 -1.73 14.36
CA TRP A 33 -0.98 -2.78 13.93
C TRP A 33 -0.28 -3.43 15.13
N ASN A 34 0.28 -2.62 16.04
CA ASN A 34 1.02 -3.05 17.23
C ASN A 34 2.09 -4.10 16.90
N GLU A 35 2.76 -3.93 15.75
CA GLU A 35 3.84 -4.81 15.34
C GLU A 35 5.07 -4.62 16.24
N ASP A 36 5.81 -5.70 16.46
CA ASP A 36 7.12 -5.60 17.12
C ASP A 36 8.04 -4.71 16.25
N PRO A 37 8.70 -3.69 16.81
CA PRO A 37 9.66 -2.87 16.07
C PRO A 37 10.75 -3.68 15.35
N ALA A 38 11.13 -4.86 15.87
CA ALA A 38 12.03 -5.80 15.21
C ALA A 38 11.48 -6.32 13.87
N GLY A 39 10.16 -6.24 13.64
CA GLY A 39 9.51 -6.53 12.36
C GLY A 39 10.00 -5.67 11.20
N ALA A 40 10.57 -4.49 11.50
CA ALA A 40 11.14 -3.60 10.48
C ALA A 40 12.36 -4.21 9.76
N ASP A 41 13.16 -5.03 10.43
CA ASP A 41 14.28 -5.74 9.79
C ASP A 41 13.75 -6.80 8.81
N SER A 42 12.74 -7.56 9.23
CA SER A 42 12.05 -8.52 8.37
C SER A 42 11.36 -7.83 7.17
N TYR A 43 10.84 -6.62 7.37
CA TYR A 43 10.31 -5.81 6.27
C TYR A 43 11.41 -5.40 5.28
N ALA A 44 12.55 -4.91 5.76
CA ALA A 44 13.67 -4.53 4.90
C ALA A 44 14.16 -5.71 4.04
N GLU A 45 14.30 -6.91 4.64
CA GLU A 45 14.63 -8.13 3.91
C GLU A 45 13.56 -8.52 2.88
N ARG A 46 12.30 -8.35 3.22
CA ARG A 46 11.18 -8.60 2.30
C ARG A 46 11.21 -7.61 1.14
N LEU A 47 11.41 -6.33 1.41
CA LEU A 47 11.50 -5.27 0.42
C LEU A 47 12.61 -5.54 -0.60
N ALA A 48 13.78 -6.03 -0.17
CA ALA A 48 14.88 -6.41 -1.04
C ALA A 48 14.51 -7.52 -2.05
N ARG A 49 13.53 -8.36 -1.72
CA ARG A 49 12.96 -9.35 -2.65
C ARG A 49 11.82 -8.78 -3.49
N ASP A 50 11.00 -7.93 -2.89
CA ASP A 50 9.80 -7.38 -3.53
C ASP A 50 10.16 -6.39 -4.66
N VAL A 51 11.32 -5.74 -4.61
CA VAL A 51 11.84 -4.90 -5.72
C VAL A 51 11.99 -5.65 -7.05
N LEU A 52 12.08 -6.97 -7.01
CA LEU A 52 12.18 -7.84 -8.19
C LEU A 52 10.81 -8.23 -8.78
N ARG A 53 9.72 -7.85 -8.13
CA ARG A 53 8.37 -8.16 -8.62
C ARG A 53 8.03 -7.39 -9.89
N PRO A 54 7.28 -7.99 -10.82
CA PRO A 54 6.82 -7.30 -12.02
C PRO A 54 6.07 -6.02 -11.69
N GLY A 55 6.44 -4.92 -12.37
CA GLY A 55 5.80 -3.62 -12.18
C GLY A 55 6.03 -2.99 -10.80
N PHE A 56 7.08 -3.41 -10.08
CA PHE A 56 7.42 -2.77 -8.81
C PHE A 56 7.64 -1.26 -9.00
N THR A 57 7.04 -0.50 -8.12
CA THR A 57 7.21 0.95 -8.02
C THR A 57 7.23 1.37 -6.56
N ALA A 58 8.03 2.38 -6.25
CA ALA A 58 8.10 2.97 -4.93
C ALA A 58 8.03 4.50 -5.01
N ALA A 59 7.50 5.12 -3.97
CA ALA A 59 7.60 6.55 -3.74
C ALA A 59 8.14 6.79 -2.34
N VAL A 60 9.04 7.77 -2.22
CA VAL A 60 9.65 8.16 -0.95
C VAL A 60 9.43 9.64 -0.73
N ALA A 61 9.09 10.00 0.50
CA ALA A 61 8.99 11.37 0.97
C ALA A 61 10.20 11.70 1.83
N THR A 62 10.87 12.81 1.52
CA THR A 62 12.03 13.30 2.29
C THR A 62 11.81 14.73 2.76
N ALA A 63 12.22 15.00 3.99
CA ALA A 63 12.28 16.35 4.55
C ALA A 63 13.73 16.86 4.57
N GLY A 64 13.96 18.12 4.18
CA GLY A 64 15.31 18.72 4.19
C GLY A 64 16.06 18.68 2.86
N GLY A 65 15.40 18.33 1.74
CA GLY A 65 15.98 18.34 0.39
C GLY A 65 16.45 16.95 -0.10
N THR A 66 16.76 16.86 -1.40
CA THR A 66 16.97 15.60 -2.12
C THR A 66 18.28 14.86 -1.80
N ALA A 67 19.32 15.56 -1.33
CA ALA A 67 20.62 14.96 -1.04
C ALA A 67 20.81 14.79 0.46
N GLY A 68 20.27 13.70 1.03
CA GLY A 68 20.45 13.36 2.45
C GLY A 68 19.32 13.80 3.38
N GLY A 69 18.15 14.11 2.84
CA GLY A 69 16.95 14.41 3.63
C GLY A 69 16.45 13.19 4.43
N THR A 70 15.84 13.47 5.58
CA THR A 70 15.22 12.43 6.41
C THR A 70 13.98 11.87 5.73
N VAL A 71 13.87 10.54 5.61
CA VAL A 71 12.66 9.88 5.11
C VAL A 71 11.53 10.09 6.11
N THR A 72 10.40 10.61 5.63
CA THR A 72 9.20 10.88 6.44
C THR A 72 7.99 10.06 6.01
N GLY A 73 8.12 9.30 4.93
CA GLY A 73 7.09 8.37 4.47
C GLY A 73 7.50 7.65 3.21
N PHE A 74 6.84 6.55 2.92
CA PHE A 74 7.04 5.79 1.69
C PHE A 74 5.77 5.03 1.29
N ALA A 75 5.71 4.66 0.02
CA ALA A 75 4.73 3.70 -0.51
C ALA A 75 5.42 2.75 -1.47
N THR A 76 4.97 1.49 -1.49
CA THR A 76 5.40 0.46 -2.45
C THR A 76 4.21 -0.19 -3.11
N ALA A 77 4.38 -0.55 -4.38
CA ALA A 77 3.34 -1.21 -5.15
C ALA A 77 3.98 -2.12 -6.22
N TRP A 78 3.23 -3.09 -6.72
CA TRP A 78 3.61 -3.98 -7.83
C TRP A 78 2.39 -4.52 -8.55
N ILE A 79 2.59 -5.15 -9.69
CA ILE A 79 1.51 -5.80 -10.43
C ILE A 79 1.19 -7.16 -9.78
N THR A 80 -0.05 -7.35 -9.40
CA THR A 80 -0.56 -8.64 -8.94
C THR A 80 -0.44 -9.67 -10.07
N PRO A 81 0.17 -10.86 -9.83
CA PRO A 81 0.30 -11.89 -10.86
C PRO A 81 -1.04 -12.33 -11.45
N GLU A 82 -1.01 -12.84 -12.69
CA GLU A 82 -2.19 -13.44 -13.35
C GLU A 82 -2.71 -14.67 -12.60
N VAL A 83 -1.81 -15.45 -11.99
CA VAL A 83 -2.17 -16.48 -11.01
C VAL A 83 -2.12 -15.83 -9.63
N PHE A 84 -3.29 -15.61 -9.04
CA PHE A 84 -3.41 -14.96 -7.75
C PHE A 84 -2.66 -15.74 -6.66
N PRO A 85 -1.81 -15.10 -5.86
CA PRO A 85 -1.05 -15.79 -4.81
C PRO A 85 -1.98 -16.43 -3.77
N ALA A 86 -1.48 -17.45 -3.08
CA ALA A 86 -2.18 -18.11 -1.98
C ALA A 86 -1.53 -17.92 -0.61
N ASP A 87 -0.35 -17.32 -0.59
CA ASP A 87 0.40 -17.01 0.62
C ASP A 87 -0.13 -15.76 1.34
N ARG A 88 0.33 -15.52 2.56
CA ARG A 88 -0.09 -14.38 3.40
C ARG A 88 -1.63 -14.34 3.53
N SER A 89 -2.23 -13.16 3.31
CA SER A 89 -3.68 -12.95 3.36
C SER A 89 -4.38 -13.17 2.01
N TYR A 90 -3.64 -13.49 0.94
CA TYR A 90 -4.23 -13.60 -0.40
C TYR A 90 -5.25 -14.74 -0.54
N GLY A 91 -5.00 -15.88 0.11
CA GLY A 91 -5.97 -16.97 0.13
C GLY A 91 -7.33 -16.54 0.70
N GLN A 92 -7.30 -15.77 1.79
CA GLN A 92 -8.52 -15.23 2.43
C GLN A 92 -9.22 -14.19 1.53
N VAL A 93 -8.45 -13.36 0.82
CA VAL A 93 -8.98 -12.40 -0.16
C VAL A 93 -9.67 -13.13 -1.30
N ALA A 94 -9.03 -14.18 -1.85
CA ALA A 94 -9.60 -14.99 -2.92
C ALA A 94 -10.89 -15.69 -2.49
N GLU A 95 -10.95 -16.20 -1.26
CA GLU A 95 -12.15 -16.80 -0.68
C GLU A 95 -13.29 -15.78 -0.57
N ALA A 96 -13.01 -14.60 -0.03
CA ALA A 96 -14.00 -13.54 0.16
C ALA A 96 -14.58 -13.01 -1.16
N LEU A 97 -13.75 -12.81 -2.17
CA LEU A 97 -14.15 -12.26 -3.46
C LEU A 97 -14.74 -13.32 -4.40
N GLY A 98 -14.32 -14.56 -4.25
CA GLY A 98 -14.56 -15.64 -5.19
C GLY A 98 -13.71 -15.53 -6.48
N PRO A 99 -13.54 -16.62 -7.23
CA PRO A 99 -12.55 -16.72 -8.31
C PRO A 99 -12.80 -15.71 -9.45
N ARG A 100 -14.04 -15.40 -9.77
CA ARG A 100 -14.37 -14.44 -10.84
C ARG A 100 -13.94 -13.02 -10.52
N ARG A 101 -14.25 -12.53 -9.30
CA ARG A 101 -13.89 -11.17 -8.88
C ARG A 101 -12.39 -11.07 -8.65
N THR A 102 -11.77 -12.04 -7.98
CA THR A 102 -10.32 -12.08 -7.78
C THR A 102 -9.58 -11.93 -9.11
N ARG A 103 -9.92 -12.76 -10.11
CA ARG A 103 -9.31 -12.67 -11.44
C ARG A 103 -9.58 -11.34 -12.14
N ALA A 104 -10.85 -10.91 -12.18
CA ALA A 104 -11.25 -9.74 -12.95
C ALA A 104 -10.85 -8.41 -12.32
N TRP A 105 -10.68 -8.36 -10.99
CA TRP A 105 -10.46 -7.12 -10.27
C TRP A 105 -9.01 -6.95 -9.81
N LEU A 106 -8.35 -8.05 -9.42
CA LEU A 106 -7.04 -7.98 -8.77
C LEU A 106 -5.90 -8.48 -9.64
N CYS A 107 -6.08 -9.60 -10.38
CA CYS A 107 -5.00 -10.12 -11.24
C CYS A 107 -4.64 -9.13 -12.33
N GLY A 108 -3.35 -8.87 -12.55
CA GLY A 108 -2.83 -7.86 -13.47
C GLY A 108 -3.07 -6.41 -13.04
N ALA A 109 -3.70 -6.16 -11.89
CA ALA A 109 -3.86 -4.81 -11.33
C ALA A 109 -2.68 -4.43 -10.45
N LEU A 110 -2.42 -3.12 -10.29
CA LEU A 110 -1.42 -2.63 -9.35
C LEU A 110 -1.93 -2.78 -7.92
N GLU A 111 -1.20 -3.52 -7.10
CA GLU A 111 -1.41 -3.62 -5.66
C GLU A 111 -0.55 -2.59 -4.94
N VAL A 112 -1.15 -1.70 -4.16
CA VAL A 112 -0.41 -0.91 -3.17
C VAL A 112 -0.18 -1.80 -1.96
N ASN A 113 1.08 -2.19 -1.74
CA ASN A 113 1.45 -3.15 -0.71
C ASN A 113 1.68 -2.51 0.65
N GLU A 114 2.52 -1.46 0.69
CA GLU A 114 2.76 -0.71 1.90
C GLU A 114 2.57 0.79 1.67
N LEU A 115 2.04 1.46 2.67
CA LEU A 115 1.97 2.92 2.75
C LEU A 115 2.20 3.32 4.20
N ALA A 116 3.31 3.95 4.48
CA ALA A 116 3.67 4.41 5.81
C ALA A 116 4.08 5.88 5.80
N VAL A 117 3.66 6.58 6.83
CA VAL A 117 4.01 7.99 7.08
C VAL A 117 4.47 8.10 8.53
N ALA A 118 5.58 8.76 8.76
CA ALA A 118 6.09 9.01 10.10
C ALA A 118 5.06 9.81 10.94
N PRO A 119 4.90 9.50 12.24
CA PRO A 119 3.87 10.13 13.08
C PRO A 119 3.86 11.65 13.02
N GLU A 120 5.03 12.29 13.01
CA GLU A 120 5.20 13.73 12.93
C GLU A 120 4.75 14.36 11.61
N ALA A 121 4.60 13.56 10.56
CA ALA A 121 4.12 14.00 9.25
C ALA A 121 2.63 13.65 9.01
N HIS A 122 1.94 13.11 10.02
CA HIS A 122 0.51 12.86 9.90
C HIS A 122 -0.29 14.17 9.72
N GLY A 123 -1.40 14.09 9.01
CA GLY A 123 -2.28 15.25 8.77
C GLY A 123 -1.77 16.26 7.74
N THR A 124 -0.59 16.08 7.18
CA THR A 124 0.02 17.01 6.19
C THR A 124 -0.41 16.76 4.74
N GLY A 125 -1.18 15.70 4.48
CA GLY A 125 -1.51 15.26 3.12
C GLY A 125 -0.49 14.31 2.49
N LEU A 126 0.61 14.02 3.19
CA LEU A 126 1.72 13.23 2.67
C LEU A 126 1.31 11.82 2.24
N GLY A 127 0.44 11.15 3.02
CA GLY A 127 -0.07 9.82 2.65
C GLY A 127 -0.83 9.84 1.32
N ALA A 128 -1.60 10.90 1.04
CA ALA A 128 -2.30 11.05 -0.24
C ALA A 128 -1.32 11.29 -1.39
N ALA A 129 -0.28 12.09 -1.18
CA ALA A 129 0.74 12.36 -2.19
C ALA A 129 1.54 11.09 -2.54
N LEU A 130 1.95 10.30 -1.55
CA LEU A 130 2.64 9.01 -1.75
C LEU A 130 1.76 8.01 -2.50
N LEU A 131 0.49 7.88 -2.08
CA LEU A 131 -0.48 7.01 -2.73
C LEU A 131 -0.68 7.40 -4.20
N HIS A 132 -0.83 8.70 -4.47
CA HIS A 132 -0.95 9.22 -5.83
C HIS A 132 0.31 8.96 -6.67
N ALA A 133 1.50 9.12 -6.08
CA ALA A 133 2.77 8.91 -6.77
C ALA A 133 2.91 7.48 -7.32
N VAL A 134 2.51 6.45 -6.54
CA VAL A 134 2.60 5.05 -6.98
C VAL A 134 1.43 4.61 -7.87
N THR A 135 0.25 5.24 -7.75
CA THR A 135 -0.94 4.80 -8.51
C THR A 135 -1.27 5.68 -9.72
N GLY A 136 -0.76 6.91 -9.76
CA GLY A 136 -1.00 7.88 -10.84
C GLY A 136 -0.60 7.37 -12.22
N PRO A 137 0.56 6.73 -12.37
CA PRO A 137 1.04 6.24 -13.67
C PRO A 137 0.29 5.04 -14.26
N VAL A 138 -0.64 4.39 -13.53
CA VAL A 138 -1.35 3.19 -14.01
C VAL A 138 -2.33 3.55 -15.12
N PRO A 139 -2.11 3.09 -16.38
CA PRO A 139 -2.86 3.59 -17.55
C PRO A 139 -4.35 3.23 -17.49
N ASP A 140 -4.68 2.00 -17.11
CA ASP A 140 -6.05 1.48 -17.03
C ASP A 140 -6.75 1.80 -15.71
N GLY A 141 -6.01 2.42 -14.77
CA GLY A 141 -6.51 2.79 -13.45
C GLY A 141 -6.77 1.62 -12.50
N ARG A 142 -6.40 0.39 -12.88
CA ARG A 142 -6.62 -0.82 -12.09
C ARG A 142 -5.66 -0.88 -10.91
N CYS A 143 -6.07 -0.28 -9.80
CA CYS A 143 -5.33 -0.33 -8.54
C CYS A 143 -6.21 -0.93 -7.44
N TRP A 144 -5.59 -1.65 -6.53
CA TRP A 144 -6.23 -2.17 -5.33
C TRP A 144 -5.27 -2.17 -4.14
N LEU A 145 -5.82 -2.32 -2.95
CA LEU A 145 -5.05 -2.49 -1.72
C LEU A 145 -5.84 -3.32 -0.69
N LEU A 146 -5.10 -3.84 0.29
CA LEU A 146 -5.64 -4.54 1.43
C LEU A 146 -5.24 -3.80 2.72
N THR A 147 -6.20 -3.60 3.64
CA THR A 147 -5.90 -2.97 4.93
C THR A 147 -6.80 -3.53 6.03
N SER A 148 -6.47 -3.24 7.29
CA SER A 148 -7.32 -3.61 8.41
C SER A 148 -8.53 -2.69 8.51
N VAL A 149 -9.70 -3.25 8.82
CA VAL A 149 -10.91 -2.46 9.15
C VAL A 149 -10.70 -1.59 10.41
N ARG A 150 -9.71 -1.92 11.23
CA ARG A 150 -9.36 -1.18 12.44
C ARG A 150 -8.43 0.02 12.14
N ALA A 151 -7.85 0.10 10.96
CA ALA A 151 -6.96 1.19 10.55
C ALA A 151 -7.76 2.43 10.11
N GLU A 152 -8.50 3.02 11.04
CA GLU A 152 -9.43 4.11 10.74
C GLU A 152 -8.79 5.31 10.04
N ALA A 153 -7.57 5.70 10.44
CA ALA A 153 -6.85 6.82 9.81
C ALA A 153 -6.53 6.52 8.35
N ALA A 154 -6.07 5.30 8.05
CA ALA A 154 -5.80 4.85 6.69
C ALA A 154 -7.09 4.74 5.87
N LEU A 155 -8.16 4.19 6.45
CA LEU A 155 -9.46 4.11 5.78
C LEU A 155 -10.02 5.49 5.43
N ARG A 156 -9.93 6.46 6.35
CA ARG A 156 -10.32 7.87 6.05
C ARG A 156 -9.46 8.47 4.94
N LEU A 157 -8.17 8.17 4.88
CA LEU A 157 -7.30 8.60 3.78
C LEU A 157 -7.78 8.01 2.45
N TYR A 158 -7.98 6.71 2.37
CA TYR A 158 -8.42 6.02 1.16
C TYR A 158 -9.77 6.54 0.67
N GLU A 159 -10.75 6.69 1.55
CA GLU A 159 -12.07 7.21 1.22
C GLU A 159 -12.01 8.65 0.67
N ARG A 160 -11.24 9.55 1.32
CA ARG A 160 -11.05 10.93 0.84
C ARG A 160 -10.34 11.00 -0.52
N THR A 161 -9.49 10.03 -0.81
CA THR A 161 -8.79 9.93 -2.11
C THR A 161 -9.57 9.11 -3.14
N GLY A 162 -10.83 8.78 -2.86
CA GLY A 162 -11.76 8.16 -3.80
C GLY A 162 -11.69 6.64 -3.90
N TRP A 163 -10.93 5.98 -3.03
CA TRP A 163 -10.93 4.52 -2.95
C TRP A 163 -12.25 4.01 -2.39
N ARG A 164 -12.65 2.83 -2.82
CA ARG A 164 -13.91 2.23 -2.41
C ARG A 164 -13.72 0.85 -1.83
N ARG A 165 -14.27 0.63 -0.64
CA ARG A 165 -14.29 -0.68 0.00
C ARG A 165 -15.11 -1.65 -0.81
N VAL A 166 -14.61 -2.88 -0.92
CA VAL A 166 -15.38 -3.99 -1.46
C VAL A 166 -16.27 -4.55 -0.36
N ASP A 167 -17.57 -4.70 -0.66
CA ASP A 167 -18.55 -5.28 0.27
C ASP A 167 -18.42 -6.82 0.30
N ALA A 168 -17.26 -7.28 0.71
CA ALA A 168 -16.92 -8.68 0.93
C ALA A 168 -15.89 -8.73 2.06
N PRO A 169 -16.34 -8.97 3.31
CA PRO A 169 -15.43 -9.03 4.45
C PRO A 169 -14.45 -10.20 4.27
N VAL A 170 -13.17 -9.91 4.38
CA VAL A 170 -12.12 -10.92 4.31
C VAL A 170 -12.10 -11.68 5.64
N PRO A 171 -12.29 -13.03 5.64
CA PRO A 171 -12.28 -13.81 6.85
C PRO A 171 -10.90 -13.78 7.52
N GLY A 172 -10.88 -14.02 8.83
CA GLY A 172 -9.65 -14.14 9.61
C GLY A 172 -9.52 -13.12 10.72
N ALA A 173 -8.54 -13.34 11.61
CA ALA A 173 -8.33 -12.55 12.83
C ALA A 173 -7.93 -11.09 12.54
N ALA A 174 -7.31 -10.82 11.38
CA ALA A 174 -6.83 -9.49 11.01
C ALA A 174 -7.95 -8.53 10.58
N ALA A 175 -9.18 -9.01 10.39
CA ALA A 175 -10.33 -8.20 9.95
C ALA A 175 -9.94 -7.27 8.79
N LEU A 176 -9.56 -7.85 7.67
CA LEU A 176 -9.07 -7.15 6.49
C LEU A 176 -10.20 -6.71 5.56
N VAL A 177 -9.95 -5.68 4.77
CA VAL A 177 -10.85 -5.19 3.73
C VAL A 177 -10.06 -4.82 2.47
N VAL A 178 -10.60 -5.24 1.32
CA VAL A 178 -10.08 -4.87 0.00
C VAL A 178 -10.67 -3.51 -0.41
N LEU A 179 -9.83 -2.64 -0.96
CA LEU A 179 -10.29 -1.40 -1.58
C LEU A 179 -9.84 -1.35 -3.04
N LEU A 180 -10.73 -0.85 -3.90
CA LEU A 180 -10.44 -0.56 -5.30
C LEU A 180 -10.16 0.92 -5.49
N GLY A 181 -9.17 1.24 -6.30
CA GLY A 181 -8.71 2.60 -6.57
C GLY A 181 -9.76 3.47 -7.28
N PRO A 182 -9.59 4.81 -7.25
CA PRO A 182 -10.59 5.76 -7.73
C PRO A 182 -10.90 5.63 -9.24
N ARG A 183 -9.94 5.16 -10.03
CA ARG A 183 -10.08 4.94 -11.48
C ARG A 183 -10.31 3.47 -11.85
N HIS A 184 -10.42 2.56 -10.85
CA HIS A 184 -10.61 1.14 -11.12
C HIS A 184 -11.95 0.90 -11.85
N PRO A 185 -11.99 0.21 -13.02
CA PRO A 185 -13.20 0.08 -13.84
C PRO A 185 -14.34 -0.68 -13.12
N ARG A 186 -14.02 -1.52 -12.13
CA ARG A 186 -15.00 -2.26 -11.33
C ARG A 186 -15.36 -1.58 -9.99
N ARG A 187 -14.92 -0.35 -9.80
CA ARG A 187 -15.16 0.40 -8.55
C ARG A 187 -16.66 0.55 -8.22
N ALA A 188 -17.51 0.73 -9.22
CA ALA A 188 -18.94 0.85 -9.03
C ALA A 188 -19.58 -0.46 -8.48
N GLU A 189 -19.01 -1.62 -8.84
CA GLU A 189 -19.49 -2.93 -8.40
C GLU A 189 -19.05 -3.28 -6.96
N ALA A 190 -18.08 -2.57 -6.40
CA ALA A 190 -17.49 -2.86 -5.09
C ALA A 190 -18.50 -2.78 -3.93
N GLY A 191 -19.47 -1.87 -4.01
CA GLY A 191 -20.50 -1.67 -2.98
C GLY A 191 -21.86 -2.29 -3.30
N CYS A 192 -21.95 -3.18 -4.30
CA CYS A 192 -23.19 -3.84 -4.66
C CYS A 192 -23.28 -5.22 -3.97
N ARG A 193 -24.08 -5.34 -2.91
CA ARG A 193 -24.52 -6.66 -2.42
C ARG A 193 -25.43 -7.27 -3.49
N ARG A 194 -25.08 -8.47 -3.90
CA ARG A 194 -26.03 -9.33 -4.66
C ARG A 194 -26.80 -10.19 -3.69
#